data_74a46d26dbf93b1a4f570364aa1eddc2
#
_entry.id   74a46d26dbf93b1a4f570364aa1eddc2
#
_cell.length_a   1.000
_cell.length_b   1.000
_cell.length_c   1.000
_cell.angle_alpha   90.00
_cell.angle_beta   90.00
_cell.angle_gamma   90.00
#
_symmetry.space_group_name_H-M   'P 1'
#
loop_
_entity.id
_entity.type
_entity.pdbx_description
1 polymer ?
#
loop_
_entity_poly.entity_id
_entity_poly.type
_entity_poly.pdbx_seq_one_letter_code
_entity_poly.pdbx_strand_id
1 'polypeptide(L)'
;MQTNQQSAGGITRRSFIKFGGAAALTLALPGALSTLTGCRSEAGDAFFRGERKVVDHAGREVVIPTTDKLERIYFTSGLAEIYVFSLAPELQGGCAYQFTDEELAYLPEGMDKLKYMGSLAGGGEIDLEMLMAEDIQLVFDVSAVAISSSDISTCNNLQDQTGIPVVMVDGSFTNVMNAYRFIGDIMGQTARAEKIAAYCEGIYNDVRAAVGDIPDEQKVSLYYAEGPFGLASEPNESLHARTFAEAGARNVAAVPVSTSGYGMSSVSLESVIQWDPEVIIAWDDVIRGGADEIIRTSPDWSVIRAVRDGRVYTMPNAPFAWCDRPPGVNRFLGLQWVANMLYPDRYDVDMVEEVKRFYSLLYWCDITDDQAKDLLGNSYPPYGKR
;
A
#
# COMPACT_ATOMS: atom_id res chain seq x y z
N MET A 1 -56.15 -24.49 9.26
CA MET A 1 -56.06 -25.62 10.20
C MET A 1 -54.70 -25.53 10.89
N GLN A 2 -54.81 -25.21 12.15
CA GLN A 2 -54.00 -25.59 13.32
C GLN A 2 -52.47 -25.40 13.19
N THR A 3 -51.92 -24.31 13.73
CA THR A 3 -51.51 -24.08 15.15
C THR A 3 -50.69 -25.20 15.79
N ASN A 4 -49.43 -24.91 16.06
CA ASN A 4 -48.92 -25.22 17.41
C ASN A 4 -47.68 -24.32 17.73
N GLN A 5 -47.88 -23.51 18.78
CA GLN A 5 -46.87 -22.85 19.60
C GLN A 5 -46.42 -23.80 20.67
N GLN A 6 -45.16 -23.71 21.06
CA GLN A 6 -44.66 -23.97 22.43
C GLN A 6 -43.28 -23.29 22.48
N SER A 7 -43.11 -22.23 23.19
CA SER A 7 -43.00 -21.84 24.58
C SER A 7 -41.59 -22.06 25.12
N ALA A 8 -40.92 -21.00 25.26
CA ALA A 8 -40.19 -20.36 26.36
C ALA A 8 -39.58 -21.25 27.47
N GLY A 9 -38.31 -20.99 27.75
CA GLY A 9 -37.64 -21.40 28.96
C GLY A 9 -36.46 -20.47 29.26
N GLY A 10 -36.71 -19.35 29.89
CA GLY A 10 -35.68 -18.47 30.45
C GLY A 10 -35.12 -19.05 31.73
N ILE A 11 -33.80 -18.89 31.93
CA ILE A 11 -33.17 -19.11 33.23
C ILE A 11 -32.62 -17.78 33.74
N THR A 12 -33.17 -17.38 34.86
CA THR A 12 -32.93 -16.17 35.65
C THR A 12 -31.61 -16.25 36.42
N ARG A 13 -31.02 -15.07 36.59
CA ARG A 13 -29.96 -14.77 37.57
C ARG A 13 -30.40 -15.14 38.99
N ARG A 14 -29.52 -15.76 39.81
CA ARG A 14 -29.27 -15.43 41.22
C ARG A 14 -28.33 -16.41 41.91
N SER A 15 -27.35 -15.79 42.59
CA SER A 15 -26.82 -16.17 43.89
C SER A 15 -25.81 -17.29 44.02
N PHE A 16 -24.57 -16.93 44.33
CA PHE A 16 -23.95 -17.47 45.53
C PHE A 16 -23.00 -16.45 46.18
N ILE A 17 -23.42 -15.97 47.31
CA ILE A 17 -22.64 -15.23 48.31
C ILE A 17 -22.48 -16.17 49.51
N LYS A 18 -21.32 -16.07 50.16
CA LYS A 18 -20.99 -16.42 51.56
C LYS A 18 -20.21 -17.70 51.79
N PHE A 19 -19.07 -17.49 52.40
CA PHE A 19 -18.63 -17.78 53.77
C PHE A 19 -17.10 -17.61 53.78
N GLY A 20 -16.49 -16.81 54.56
CA GLY A 20 -16.41 -16.57 55.99
C GLY A 20 -14.98 -16.84 56.38
N GLY A 21 -14.23 -16.04 57.01
CA GLY A 21 -14.27 -15.35 58.22
C GLY A 21 -13.04 -15.64 59.04
N ALA A 22 -12.32 -14.58 59.42
CA ALA A 22 -11.60 -14.36 60.68
C ALA A 22 -10.29 -15.11 61.00
N ALA A 23 -9.20 -14.37 61.18
CA ALA A 23 -8.73 -14.02 62.53
C ALA A 23 -7.55 -13.05 62.46
N ALA A 24 -7.66 -11.97 63.17
CA ALA A 24 -6.65 -10.96 63.45
C ALA A 24 -5.69 -11.42 64.56
N LEU A 25 -4.40 -11.05 64.36
CA LEU A 25 -3.52 -10.83 65.54
C LEU A 25 -2.63 -9.63 65.25
N THR A 26 -2.90 -8.59 66.04
CA THR A 26 -2.12 -7.35 66.11
C THR A 26 -0.86 -7.58 66.97
N LEU A 27 0.27 -7.13 66.46
CA LEU A 27 1.42 -6.72 67.26
C LEU A 27 2.01 -5.44 66.67
N ALA A 28 1.86 -4.38 67.43
CA ALA A 28 2.41 -3.06 67.17
C ALA A 28 3.86 -2.97 67.62
N LEU A 29 4.73 -2.38 66.82
CA LEU A 29 5.92 -1.66 67.23
C LEU A 29 6.20 -0.51 66.22
N PRO A 30 6.63 0.68 66.70
CA PRO A 30 6.72 1.87 65.86
C PRO A 30 8.10 1.99 65.24
N GLY A 31 8.13 2.14 63.93
CA GLY A 31 9.33 2.49 63.22
C GLY A 31 8.93 3.29 61.98
N ALA A 32 9.30 4.55 61.95
CA ALA A 32 9.06 5.44 60.83
C ALA A 32 9.66 4.87 59.52
N LEU A 33 8.79 4.45 58.62
CA LEU A 33 9.16 4.22 57.23
C LEU A 33 8.50 5.30 56.36
N SER A 34 9.31 6.23 55.89
CA SER A 34 8.96 7.16 54.86
C SER A 34 8.45 6.39 53.64
N THR A 35 7.18 6.51 53.34
CA THR A 35 6.57 6.03 52.12
C THR A 35 7.09 6.85 50.94
N LEU A 36 8.15 6.35 50.31
CA LEU A 36 8.45 6.69 48.91
C LEU A 36 7.37 6.01 48.04
N THR A 37 6.24 6.67 47.92
CA THR A 37 5.32 6.42 46.80
C THR A 37 6.01 6.94 45.56
N GLY A 38 6.94 6.12 44.99
CA GLY A 38 7.40 6.30 43.65
C GLY A 38 6.21 6.12 42.69
N CYS A 39 5.79 7.18 42.03
CA CYS A 39 4.97 7.06 40.86
C CYS A 39 5.74 6.20 39.86
N ARG A 40 5.46 4.90 39.82
CA ARG A 40 5.88 4.02 38.74
C ARG A 40 5.10 4.51 37.53
N SER A 41 5.80 5.12 36.57
CA SER A 41 5.16 5.54 35.34
C SER A 41 4.70 4.28 34.59
N GLU A 42 3.47 4.27 34.07
CA GLU A 42 2.94 3.17 33.23
C GLU A 42 3.90 2.81 32.09
N ALA A 43 4.67 3.80 31.58
CA ALA A 43 5.72 3.60 30.60
C ALA A 43 6.86 2.68 31.11
N GLY A 44 7.20 2.71 32.42
CA GLY A 44 8.22 1.85 32.99
C GLY A 44 7.77 0.39 33.12
N ASP A 45 6.49 0.16 33.40
CA ASP A 45 5.95 -1.20 33.52
C ASP A 45 5.79 -1.91 32.18
N ALA A 46 5.45 -1.16 31.11
CA ALA A 46 5.39 -1.67 29.74
C ALA A 46 6.79 -2.10 29.22
N PHE A 47 7.82 -1.29 29.47
CA PHE A 47 9.19 -1.62 29.09
C PHE A 47 9.71 -2.92 29.75
N PHE A 48 9.33 -3.19 30.99
CA PHE A 48 9.67 -4.44 31.66
C PHE A 48 8.92 -5.68 31.12
N ARG A 49 7.83 -5.47 30.37
CA ARG A 49 7.07 -6.55 29.71
C ARG A 49 7.52 -6.82 28.28
N GLY A 50 8.46 -6.06 27.73
CA GLY A 50 8.84 -6.13 26.32
C GLY A 50 7.78 -5.53 25.39
N GLU A 51 7.08 -4.49 25.86
CA GLU A 51 6.03 -3.76 25.13
C GLU A 51 6.31 -2.26 25.16
N ARG A 52 5.87 -1.54 24.12
CA ARG A 52 5.89 -0.07 24.06
C ARG A 52 4.57 0.48 23.51
N LYS A 53 4.25 1.72 23.85
CA LYS A 53 3.11 2.44 23.28
C LYS A 53 3.55 3.25 22.07
N VAL A 54 2.74 3.23 21.02
CA VAL A 54 2.85 4.11 19.86
C VAL A 54 1.53 4.81 19.62
N VAL A 55 1.57 6.02 19.07
CA VAL A 55 0.37 6.70 18.55
C VAL A 55 0.40 6.52 17.05
N ASP A 56 -0.59 5.86 16.48
CA ASP A 56 -0.68 5.62 15.05
C ASP A 56 -1.24 6.84 14.27
N HIS A 57 -1.26 6.75 12.95
CA HIS A 57 -1.72 7.85 12.11
C HIS A 57 -3.24 8.08 12.15
N ALA A 58 -4.00 7.19 12.79
CA ALA A 58 -5.41 7.42 13.15
C ALA A 58 -5.58 8.10 14.52
N GLY A 59 -4.47 8.41 15.23
CA GLY A 59 -4.47 8.99 16.56
C GLY A 59 -4.78 8.01 17.69
N ARG A 60 -4.75 6.68 17.44
CA ARG A 60 -4.97 5.65 18.44
C ARG A 60 -3.68 5.36 19.20
N GLU A 61 -3.78 5.20 20.53
CA GLU A 61 -2.69 4.62 21.33
C GLU A 61 -2.72 3.10 21.19
N VAL A 62 -1.66 2.51 20.66
CA VAL A 62 -1.54 1.06 20.45
C VAL A 62 -0.34 0.55 21.24
N VAL A 63 -0.54 -0.52 22.01
CA VAL A 63 0.54 -1.22 22.72
C VAL A 63 1.09 -2.30 21.80
N ILE A 64 2.36 -2.22 21.47
CA ILE A 64 3.04 -3.13 20.53
C ILE A 64 4.25 -3.77 21.20
N PRO A 65 4.77 -4.91 20.70
CA PRO A 65 6.05 -5.46 21.13
C PRO A 65 7.17 -4.44 20.97
N THR A 66 8.17 -4.49 21.87
CA THR A 66 9.44 -3.78 21.63
C THR A 66 10.16 -4.38 20.42
N THR A 67 10.96 -3.59 19.74
CA THR A 67 11.62 -3.98 18.49
C THR A 67 12.45 -5.27 18.61
N ASP A 68 13.08 -5.50 19.77
CA ASP A 68 13.85 -6.71 20.08
C ASP A 68 13.01 -7.98 20.31
N LYS A 69 11.69 -7.83 20.34
CA LYS A 69 10.70 -8.91 20.48
C LYS A 69 9.83 -9.11 19.26
N LEU A 70 9.97 -8.23 18.27
CA LEU A 70 9.16 -8.28 17.06
C LEU A 70 9.82 -9.22 16.04
N GLU A 71 9.17 -10.35 15.79
CA GLU A 71 9.68 -11.41 14.91
C GLU A 71 8.75 -11.68 13.73
N ARG A 72 7.42 -11.48 13.90
CA ARG A 72 6.42 -11.84 12.90
C ARG A 72 5.35 -10.77 12.74
N ILE A 73 5.34 -10.16 11.56
CA ILE A 73 4.44 -9.07 11.18
C ILE A 73 3.52 -9.55 10.06
N TYR A 74 2.26 -9.14 10.14
CA TYR A 74 1.31 -9.28 9.05
C TYR A 74 0.77 -7.91 8.60
N PHE A 75 -0.05 -7.88 7.57
CA PHE A 75 -0.55 -6.66 6.94
C PHE A 75 -1.95 -6.89 6.37
N THR A 76 -2.74 -5.81 6.32
CA THR A 76 -4.13 -5.88 5.84
C THR A 76 -4.25 -5.92 4.32
N SER A 77 -3.17 -5.61 3.58
CA SER A 77 -3.19 -5.51 2.13
C SER A 77 -1.80 -5.65 1.52
N GLY A 78 -1.74 -5.92 0.21
CA GLY A 78 -0.49 -5.91 -0.56
C GLY A 78 0.23 -4.55 -0.53
N LEU A 79 -0.49 -3.45 -0.31
CA LEU A 79 0.12 -2.14 -0.09
C LEU A 79 0.97 -2.13 1.19
N ALA A 80 0.40 -2.58 2.30
CA ALA A 80 1.11 -2.64 3.58
C ALA A 80 2.25 -3.68 3.55
N GLU A 81 2.08 -4.77 2.81
CA GLU A 81 3.11 -5.79 2.58
C GLU A 81 4.39 -5.22 2.00
N ILE A 82 4.30 -4.32 1.01
CA ILE A 82 5.48 -3.69 0.39
C ILE A 82 6.33 -2.94 1.41
N TYR A 83 5.72 -2.22 2.37
CA TYR A 83 6.47 -1.53 3.42
C TYR A 83 7.27 -2.50 4.29
N VAL A 84 6.66 -3.63 4.64
CA VAL A 84 7.29 -4.61 5.53
C VAL A 84 8.45 -5.29 4.83
N PHE A 85 8.26 -5.89 3.64
CA PHE A 85 9.35 -6.59 2.99
C PHE A 85 10.46 -5.66 2.48
N SER A 86 10.13 -4.44 2.07
CA SER A 86 11.16 -3.50 1.64
C SER A 86 12.07 -3.06 2.79
N LEU A 87 11.58 -3.11 4.02
CA LEU A 87 12.36 -2.80 5.23
C LEU A 87 13.08 -4.02 5.81
N ALA A 88 12.37 -5.14 6.01
CA ALA A 88 12.87 -6.36 6.63
C ALA A 88 12.02 -7.56 6.19
N PRO A 89 12.33 -8.20 5.05
CA PRO A 89 11.56 -9.33 4.54
C PRO A 89 11.51 -10.51 5.52
N GLU A 90 12.54 -10.66 6.35
CA GLU A 90 12.62 -11.71 7.37
C GLU A 90 11.57 -11.57 8.50
N LEU A 91 10.96 -10.40 8.67
CA LEU A 91 9.90 -10.18 9.66
C LEU A 91 8.51 -10.51 9.12
N GLN A 92 8.35 -10.84 7.82
CA GLN A 92 7.05 -11.23 7.28
C GLN A 92 6.57 -12.56 7.87
N GLY A 93 5.40 -12.54 8.48
CA GLY A 93 4.74 -13.73 9.02
C GLY A 93 3.87 -14.48 7.99
N GLY A 94 3.62 -13.89 6.82
CA GLY A 94 2.81 -14.42 5.74
C GLY A 94 2.70 -13.44 4.59
N CYS A 95 1.80 -13.67 3.61
CA CYS A 95 1.56 -12.76 2.51
C CYS A 95 0.07 -12.41 2.38
N ALA A 96 -0.23 -11.17 1.98
CA ALA A 96 -1.56 -10.66 1.68
C ALA A 96 -1.87 -10.62 0.18
N TYR A 97 -0.89 -10.96 -0.64
CA TYR A 97 -1.00 -11.07 -2.09
C TYR A 97 -0.38 -12.39 -2.57
N GLN A 98 -1.04 -13.05 -3.51
CA GLN A 98 -0.53 -14.28 -4.11
C GLN A 98 0.25 -13.93 -5.38
N PHE A 99 1.56 -13.97 -5.28
CA PHE A 99 2.46 -13.66 -6.37
C PHE A 99 2.53 -14.78 -7.40
N THR A 100 2.62 -14.42 -8.68
CA THR A 100 2.94 -15.35 -9.76
C THR A 100 4.43 -15.67 -9.79
N ASP A 101 4.84 -16.73 -10.49
CA ASP A 101 6.27 -17.08 -10.65
C ASP A 101 7.06 -15.93 -11.32
N GLU A 102 6.44 -15.18 -12.22
CA GLU A 102 7.05 -14.02 -12.88
C GLU A 102 7.29 -12.87 -11.90
N GLU A 103 6.31 -12.57 -11.04
CA GLU A 103 6.42 -11.53 -10.01
C GLU A 103 7.45 -11.92 -8.94
N LEU A 104 7.48 -13.19 -8.53
CA LEU A 104 8.45 -13.73 -7.57
C LEU A 104 9.89 -13.61 -8.02
N ALA A 105 10.15 -13.59 -9.32
CA ALA A 105 11.50 -13.39 -9.88
C ALA A 105 12.12 -12.03 -9.51
N TYR A 106 11.30 -11.08 -9.09
CA TYR A 106 11.69 -9.72 -8.73
C TYR A 106 11.53 -9.38 -7.24
N LEU A 107 11.23 -10.39 -6.42
CA LEU A 107 10.98 -10.22 -4.98
C LEU A 107 12.08 -10.89 -4.14
N PRO A 108 12.16 -10.57 -2.83
CA PRO A 108 13.11 -11.21 -1.92
C PRO A 108 13.00 -12.74 -1.93
N GLU A 109 14.12 -13.43 -1.77
CA GLU A 109 14.14 -14.89 -1.65
C GLU A 109 13.26 -15.37 -0.47
N GLY A 110 12.45 -16.39 -0.70
CA GLY A 110 11.59 -16.99 0.31
C GLY A 110 10.15 -16.47 0.32
N MET A 111 9.82 -15.47 -0.49
CA MET A 111 8.44 -14.97 -0.63
C MET A 111 7.46 -16.06 -1.10
N ASP A 112 7.94 -17.01 -1.91
CA ASP A 112 7.20 -18.18 -2.40
C ASP A 112 6.78 -19.15 -1.30
N LYS A 113 7.41 -19.08 -0.11
CA LYS A 113 7.15 -19.97 1.04
C LYS A 113 6.17 -19.37 2.04
N LEU A 114 5.84 -18.09 1.90
CA LEU A 114 4.93 -17.40 2.80
C LEU A 114 3.49 -17.88 2.58
N LYS A 115 2.77 -18.08 3.68
CA LYS A 115 1.36 -18.46 3.62
C LYS A 115 0.50 -17.25 3.30
N TYR A 116 -0.38 -17.39 2.34
CA TYR A 116 -1.43 -16.40 2.11
C TYR A 116 -2.49 -16.50 3.22
N MET A 117 -2.70 -15.42 3.95
CA MET A 117 -3.66 -15.36 5.05
C MET A 117 -4.80 -14.37 4.80
N GLY A 118 -5.01 -14.00 3.54
CA GLY A 118 -6.08 -13.08 3.12
C GLY A 118 -5.67 -11.61 3.12
N SER A 119 -6.61 -10.76 2.70
CA SER A 119 -6.40 -9.31 2.57
C SER A 119 -7.73 -8.58 2.73
N LEU A 120 -7.74 -7.41 3.36
CA LEU A 120 -8.93 -6.53 3.43
C LEU A 120 -9.09 -5.68 2.16
N ALA A 121 -8.10 -5.66 1.27
CA ALA A 121 -8.17 -4.90 0.04
C ALA A 121 -9.33 -5.36 -0.85
N GLY A 122 -10.06 -4.41 -1.45
CA GLY A 122 -11.18 -4.72 -2.33
C GLY A 122 -12.37 -5.40 -1.66
N GLY A 123 -12.49 -5.33 -0.33
CA GLY A 123 -13.57 -5.99 0.43
C GLY A 123 -13.33 -7.47 0.69
N GLY A 124 -12.06 -7.92 0.62
CA GLY A 124 -11.66 -9.27 1.01
C GLY A 124 -11.64 -9.49 2.52
N GLU A 125 -11.22 -10.67 2.93
CA GLU A 125 -11.19 -11.10 4.33
C GLU A 125 -9.80 -11.64 4.71
N ILE A 126 -9.46 -11.51 5.99
CA ILE A 126 -8.25 -12.11 6.58
C ILE A 126 -8.66 -13.33 7.39
N ASP A 127 -7.88 -14.40 7.27
CA ASP A 127 -8.04 -15.62 8.08
C ASP A 127 -7.49 -15.39 9.49
N LEU A 128 -8.41 -15.06 10.43
CA LEU A 128 -8.05 -14.76 11.82
C LEU A 128 -7.47 -15.95 12.56
N GLU A 129 -7.94 -17.17 12.24
CA GLU A 129 -7.43 -18.40 12.88
C GLU A 129 -5.98 -18.64 12.45
N MET A 130 -5.68 -18.39 11.18
CA MET A 130 -4.32 -18.51 10.64
C MET A 130 -3.38 -17.46 11.21
N LEU A 131 -3.84 -16.19 11.36
CA LEU A 131 -3.03 -15.14 12.01
C LEU A 131 -2.59 -15.57 13.43
N MET A 132 -3.52 -16.11 14.20
CA MET A 132 -3.24 -16.57 15.58
C MET A 132 -2.35 -17.82 15.58
N ALA A 133 -2.55 -18.74 14.62
CA ALA A 133 -1.77 -19.98 14.53
C ALA A 133 -0.33 -19.77 14.06
N GLU A 134 -0.07 -18.68 13.30
CA GLU A 134 1.26 -18.29 12.82
C GLU A 134 1.98 -17.33 13.78
N ASP A 135 1.51 -17.16 15.01
CA ASP A 135 2.12 -16.33 16.06
C ASP A 135 2.41 -14.88 15.58
N ILE A 136 1.49 -14.29 14.81
CA ILE A 136 1.61 -12.90 14.38
C ILE A 136 1.54 -11.98 15.59
N GLN A 137 2.51 -11.07 15.70
CA GLN A 137 2.69 -10.18 16.87
C GLN A 137 2.23 -8.75 16.61
N LEU A 138 2.14 -8.35 15.33
CA LEU A 138 1.76 -7.01 14.89
C LEU A 138 1.12 -7.10 13.50
N VAL A 139 0.07 -6.31 13.27
CA VAL A 139 -0.51 -6.10 11.95
C VAL A 139 -0.35 -4.62 11.57
N PHE A 140 0.13 -4.36 10.36
CA PHE A 140 0.07 -3.02 9.76
C PHE A 140 -1.14 -2.89 8.84
N ASP A 141 -1.87 -1.80 8.99
CA ASP A 141 -2.87 -1.32 8.04
C ASP A 141 -2.34 -0.03 7.40
N VAL A 142 -2.13 -0.04 6.08
CA VAL A 142 -1.64 1.14 5.36
C VAL A 142 -2.70 1.60 4.38
N SER A 143 -3.19 2.82 4.57
CA SER A 143 -4.15 3.45 3.68
C SER A 143 -3.47 4.36 2.67
N ALA A 144 -3.84 4.24 1.38
CA ALA A 144 -3.37 5.15 0.33
C ALA A 144 -4.14 6.49 0.27
N VAL A 145 -5.18 6.60 1.07
CA VAL A 145 -6.05 7.79 1.20
C VAL A 145 -6.21 8.15 2.68
N ALA A 146 -6.93 9.23 2.95
CA ALA A 146 -7.23 9.62 4.33
C ALA A 146 -7.95 8.49 5.09
N ILE A 147 -7.44 8.16 6.28
CA ILE A 147 -7.99 7.12 7.15
C ILE A 147 -9.40 7.54 7.60
N SER A 148 -10.39 6.70 7.30
CA SER A 148 -11.79 6.94 7.63
C SER A 148 -12.18 6.32 8.99
N SER A 149 -13.33 6.73 9.53
CA SER A 149 -13.89 6.09 10.72
C SER A 149 -14.27 4.61 10.48
N SER A 150 -14.57 4.23 9.24
CA SER A 150 -14.82 2.84 8.87
C SER A 150 -13.56 2.01 8.96
N ASP A 151 -12.43 2.54 8.47
CA ASP A 151 -11.13 1.86 8.53
C ASP A 151 -10.71 1.65 10.00
N ILE A 152 -10.87 2.69 10.84
CA ILE A 152 -10.61 2.59 12.29
C ILE A 152 -11.47 1.50 12.93
N SER A 153 -12.76 1.41 12.56
CA SER A 153 -13.65 0.38 13.11
C SER A 153 -13.24 -1.02 12.66
N THR A 154 -12.83 -1.18 11.42
CA THR A 154 -12.34 -2.45 10.87
C THR A 154 -11.07 -2.91 11.58
N CYS A 155 -10.11 -2.02 11.78
CA CYS A 155 -8.86 -2.32 12.47
C CYS A 155 -9.07 -2.61 13.96
N ASN A 156 -9.98 -1.89 14.62
CA ASN A 156 -10.34 -2.18 16.02
C ASN A 156 -10.99 -3.56 16.13
N ASN A 157 -11.91 -3.92 15.23
CA ASN A 157 -12.54 -5.23 15.22
C ASN A 157 -11.53 -6.35 15.00
N LEU A 158 -10.56 -6.18 14.08
CA LEU A 158 -9.49 -7.14 13.86
C LEU A 158 -8.66 -7.34 15.13
N GLN A 159 -8.25 -6.24 15.78
CA GLN A 159 -7.51 -6.27 17.05
C GLN A 159 -8.31 -6.93 18.18
N ASP A 160 -9.59 -6.59 18.33
CA ASP A 160 -10.45 -7.12 19.40
C ASP A 160 -10.70 -8.65 19.23
N GLN A 161 -10.79 -9.14 18.00
CA GLN A 161 -11.05 -10.55 17.73
C GLN A 161 -9.79 -11.41 17.87
N THR A 162 -8.63 -10.88 17.54
CA THR A 162 -7.37 -11.65 17.53
C THR A 162 -6.52 -11.42 18.78
N GLY A 163 -6.68 -10.28 19.43
CA GLY A 163 -5.77 -9.78 20.47
C GLY A 163 -4.43 -9.28 19.91
N ILE A 164 -4.23 -9.29 18.58
CA ILE A 164 -3.02 -8.82 17.94
C ILE A 164 -3.12 -7.31 17.71
N PRO A 165 -2.13 -6.50 18.13
CA PRO A 165 -2.16 -5.06 17.87
C PRO A 165 -2.19 -4.74 16.38
N VAL A 166 -3.03 -3.78 15.98
CA VAL A 166 -3.13 -3.27 14.61
C VAL A 166 -2.71 -1.81 14.59
N VAL A 167 -1.69 -1.48 13.83
CA VAL A 167 -1.17 -0.11 13.68
C VAL A 167 -1.58 0.45 12.33
N MET A 168 -2.29 1.59 12.34
CA MET A 168 -2.76 2.26 11.13
C MET A 168 -1.78 3.32 10.66
N VAL A 169 -1.49 3.32 9.35
CA VAL A 169 -0.51 4.20 8.72
C VAL A 169 -1.11 4.93 7.53
N ASP A 170 -0.94 6.24 7.47
CA ASP A 170 -1.21 7.03 6.27
C ASP A 170 -0.08 6.85 5.27
N GLY A 171 -0.31 6.06 4.25
CA GLY A 171 0.56 5.81 3.09
C GLY A 171 0.12 6.57 1.84
N SER A 172 -0.65 7.67 1.99
CA SER A 172 -1.02 8.55 0.86
C SER A 172 0.23 9.04 0.12
N PHE A 173 0.09 9.40 -1.16
CA PHE A 173 1.21 9.62 -2.08
C PHE A 173 2.30 10.53 -1.50
N THR A 174 1.91 11.67 -0.92
CA THR A 174 2.85 12.65 -0.35
C THR A 174 3.35 12.28 1.05
N ASN A 175 2.75 11.25 1.68
CA ASN A 175 3.11 10.81 3.02
C ASN A 175 3.91 9.50 3.05
N VAL A 176 4.17 8.89 1.90
CA VAL A 176 4.94 7.62 1.77
C VAL A 176 6.27 7.68 2.54
N MET A 177 6.98 8.81 2.46
CA MET A 177 8.27 8.99 3.13
C MET A 177 8.13 8.96 4.66
N ASN A 178 7.12 9.64 5.21
CA ASN A 178 6.83 9.60 6.64
C ASN A 178 6.33 8.23 7.09
N ALA A 179 5.53 7.54 6.25
CA ALA A 179 5.10 6.17 6.50
C ALA A 179 6.30 5.23 6.64
N TYR A 180 7.29 5.32 5.75
CA TYR A 180 8.53 4.55 5.88
C TYR A 180 9.28 4.86 7.18
N ARG A 181 9.44 6.12 7.55
CA ARG A 181 10.10 6.52 8.80
C ARG A 181 9.37 5.96 10.01
N PHE A 182 8.04 6.06 10.03
CA PHE A 182 7.20 5.57 11.12
C PHE A 182 7.25 4.05 11.26
N ILE A 183 7.03 3.31 10.17
CA ILE A 183 7.10 1.84 10.15
C ILE A 183 8.52 1.38 10.48
N GLY A 184 9.53 2.04 9.92
CA GLY A 184 10.94 1.74 10.18
C GLY A 184 11.35 1.93 11.65
N ASP A 185 10.79 2.92 12.35
CA ASP A 185 10.99 3.07 13.81
C ASP A 185 10.37 1.89 14.57
N ILE A 186 9.16 1.48 14.20
CA ILE A 186 8.49 0.33 14.83
C ILE A 186 9.28 -0.95 14.61
N MET A 187 9.75 -1.20 13.40
CA MET A 187 10.48 -2.41 13.01
C MET A 187 11.98 -2.37 13.39
N GLY A 188 12.51 -1.25 13.92
CA GLY A 188 13.94 -1.10 14.19
C GLY A 188 14.81 -0.93 12.94
N GLN A 189 14.20 -0.56 11.82
CA GLN A 189 14.85 -0.40 10.51
C GLN A 189 15.04 1.08 10.13
N THR A 190 15.29 1.94 11.11
CA THR A 190 15.32 3.41 10.92
C THR A 190 16.31 3.85 9.83
N ALA A 191 17.51 3.26 9.78
CA ALA A 191 18.52 3.64 8.79
C ALA A 191 18.09 3.27 7.36
N ARG A 192 17.45 2.11 7.17
CA ARG A 192 16.94 1.68 5.88
C ARG A 192 15.71 2.48 5.47
N ALA A 193 14.79 2.72 6.41
CA ALA A 193 13.62 3.55 6.20
C ALA A 193 13.99 4.97 5.75
N GLU A 194 15.01 5.58 6.37
CA GLU A 194 15.50 6.89 5.96
C GLU A 194 16.12 6.87 4.56
N LYS A 195 16.88 5.81 4.22
CA LYS A 195 17.44 5.65 2.87
C LYS A 195 16.35 5.57 1.81
N ILE A 196 15.27 4.82 2.06
CA ILE A 196 14.12 4.71 1.14
C ILE A 196 13.36 6.05 1.08
N ALA A 197 13.08 6.66 2.23
CA ALA A 197 12.39 7.94 2.28
C ALA A 197 13.14 9.05 1.52
N ALA A 198 14.46 9.17 1.75
CA ALA A 198 15.28 10.16 1.06
C ALA A 198 15.35 9.91 -0.46
N TYR A 199 15.39 8.64 -0.89
CA TYR A 199 15.32 8.29 -2.32
C TYR A 199 14.00 8.76 -2.95
N CYS A 200 12.86 8.47 -2.31
CA CYS A 200 11.55 8.91 -2.79
C CYS A 200 11.41 10.44 -2.77
N GLU A 201 11.92 11.12 -1.72
CA GLU A 201 11.94 12.59 -1.64
C GLU A 201 12.75 13.21 -2.77
N GLY A 202 13.91 12.63 -3.10
CA GLY A 202 14.73 13.07 -4.23
C GLY A 202 13.94 13.03 -5.54
N ILE A 203 13.36 11.86 -5.86
CA ILE A 203 12.55 11.68 -7.08
C ILE A 203 11.39 12.70 -7.13
N TYR A 204 10.64 12.81 -6.04
CA TYR A 204 9.48 13.70 -6.01
C TYR A 204 9.87 15.16 -6.25
N ASN A 205 10.94 15.61 -5.59
CA ASN A 205 11.42 16.98 -5.73
C ASN A 205 11.97 17.25 -7.14
N ASP A 206 12.74 16.33 -7.71
CA ASP A 206 13.34 16.48 -9.04
C ASP A 206 12.26 16.51 -10.13
N VAL A 207 11.28 15.60 -10.09
CA VAL A 207 10.17 15.61 -11.03
C VAL A 207 9.34 16.89 -10.86
N ARG A 208 9.01 17.28 -9.64
CA ARG A 208 8.24 18.49 -9.38
C ARG A 208 8.97 19.75 -9.85
N ALA A 209 10.28 19.81 -9.71
CA ALA A 209 11.09 20.91 -10.22
C ALA A 209 11.07 20.98 -11.76
N ALA A 210 11.02 19.81 -12.42
CA ALA A 210 11.03 19.71 -13.87
C ALA A 210 9.67 20.07 -14.51
N VAL A 211 8.55 19.69 -13.86
CA VAL A 211 7.22 19.78 -14.49
C VAL A 211 6.23 20.70 -13.77
N GLY A 212 6.56 21.17 -12.56
CA GLY A 212 5.62 21.91 -11.72
C GLY A 212 5.25 23.31 -12.19
N ASP A 213 6.03 23.90 -13.09
CA ASP A 213 5.82 25.20 -13.70
C ASP A 213 5.05 25.15 -15.03
N ILE A 214 4.71 23.94 -15.53
CA ILE A 214 4.03 23.77 -16.82
C ILE A 214 2.55 24.17 -16.66
N PRO A 215 2.07 25.18 -17.42
CA PRO A 215 0.66 25.54 -17.41
C PRO A 215 -0.24 24.39 -17.88
N ASP A 216 -1.45 24.30 -17.34
CA ASP A 216 -2.34 23.15 -17.62
C ASP A 216 -2.64 22.97 -19.11
N GLU A 217 -2.75 24.05 -19.87
CA GLU A 217 -2.95 24.02 -21.32
C GLU A 217 -1.73 23.53 -22.13
N GLN A 218 -0.55 23.50 -21.51
CA GLN A 218 0.70 23.03 -22.13
C GLN A 218 1.09 21.63 -21.64
N LYS A 219 0.37 21.08 -20.67
CA LYS A 219 0.60 19.71 -20.21
C LYS A 219 0.24 18.70 -21.29
N VAL A 220 1.09 17.69 -21.44
CA VAL A 220 0.83 16.56 -22.34
C VAL A 220 -0.46 15.86 -21.96
N SER A 221 -1.38 15.72 -22.91
CA SER A 221 -2.65 15.02 -22.71
C SER A 221 -2.44 13.51 -22.70
N LEU A 222 -2.93 12.86 -21.65
CA LEU A 222 -2.73 11.44 -21.38
C LEU A 222 -4.07 10.75 -21.15
N TYR A 223 -4.24 9.58 -21.76
CA TYR A 223 -5.31 8.63 -21.45
C TYR A 223 -4.72 7.39 -20.78
N TYR A 224 -5.20 7.08 -19.59
CA TYR A 224 -4.87 5.82 -18.90
C TYR A 224 -5.90 4.76 -19.30
N ALA A 225 -5.47 3.79 -20.11
CA ALA A 225 -6.32 2.76 -20.67
C ALA A 225 -6.30 1.51 -19.78
N GLU A 226 -7.44 1.19 -19.20
CA GLU A 226 -7.67 0.02 -18.36
C GLU A 226 -8.70 -0.91 -18.99
N GLY A 227 -8.78 -2.13 -18.46
CA GLY A 227 -9.64 -3.17 -18.98
C GLY A 227 -9.09 -3.81 -20.27
N PRO A 228 -9.60 -4.99 -20.65
CA PRO A 228 -9.06 -5.78 -21.76
C PRO A 228 -9.24 -5.14 -23.15
N PHE A 229 -10.05 -4.09 -23.23
CA PHE A 229 -10.28 -3.33 -24.46
C PHE A 229 -9.78 -1.89 -24.40
N GLY A 230 -9.19 -1.48 -23.26
CA GLY A 230 -8.75 -0.12 -23.03
C GLY A 230 -9.88 0.89 -22.87
N LEU A 231 -11.11 0.43 -22.60
CA LEU A 231 -12.33 1.23 -22.50
C LEU A 231 -12.81 1.37 -21.05
N ALA A 232 -11.86 1.37 -20.13
CA ALA A 232 -12.02 1.83 -18.76
C ALA A 232 -10.88 2.80 -18.42
N SER A 233 -11.08 3.69 -17.45
CA SER A 233 -10.10 4.69 -17.08
C SER A 233 -10.38 5.28 -15.70
N GLU A 234 -9.46 6.10 -15.22
CA GLU A 234 -9.52 6.78 -13.93
C GLU A 234 -9.59 8.32 -14.12
N PRO A 235 -10.52 9.02 -13.48
CA PRO A 235 -10.53 10.49 -13.47
C PRO A 235 -9.38 11.06 -12.63
N ASN A 236 -9.14 12.37 -12.75
CA ASN A 236 -8.06 13.05 -12.01
C ASN A 236 -8.18 12.94 -10.49
N GLU A 237 -9.40 12.83 -9.97
CA GLU A 237 -9.69 12.71 -8.55
C GLU A 237 -9.42 11.32 -7.99
N SER A 238 -9.19 10.33 -8.87
CA SER A 238 -8.87 8.97 -8.46
C SER A 238 -7.45 8.88 -7.89
N LEU A 239 -7.30 8.08 -6.84
CA LEU A 239 -5.98 7.74 -6.31
C LEU A 239 -5.11 7.01 -7.35
N HIS A 240 -5.77 6.31 -8.29
CA HIS A 240 -5.14 5.54 -9.35
C HIS A 240 -4.57 6.41 -10.49
N ALA A 241 -5.07 7.65 -10.66
CA ALA A 241 -4.53 8.61 -11.61
C ALA A 241 -3.44 9.52 -11.02
N ARG A 242 -3.17 9.43 -9.72
CA ARG A 242 -2.31 10.37 -8.99
C ARG A 242 -0.90 10.47 -9.55
N THR A 243 -0.28 9.36 -9.90
CA THR A 243 1.09 9.32 -10.44
C THR A 243 1.21 10.12 -11.74
N PHE A 244 0.22 10.00 -12.62
CA PHE A 244 0.20 10.75 -13.88
C PHE A 244 0.08 12.26 -13.66
N ALA A 245 -0.78 12.66 -12.72
CA ALA A 245 -0.95 14.07 -12.38
C ALA A 245 0.34 14.68 -11.78
N GLU A 246 1.02 13.96 -10.87
CA GLU A 246 2.28 14.39 -10.27
C GLU A 246 3.43 14.43 -11.30
N ALA A 247 3.39 13.58 -12.32
CA ALA A 247 4.31 13.61 -13.46
C ALA A 247 4.01 14.72 -14.48
N GLY A 248 3.04 15.58 -14.21
CA GLY A 248 2.68 16.71 -15.07
C GLY A 248 1.76 16.36 -16.23
N ALA A 249 1.15 15.17 -16.26
CA ALA A 249 0.17 14.83 -17.29
C ALA A 249 -1.15 15.58 -17.10
N ARG A 250 -1.81 15.90 -18.20
CA ARG A 250 -3.21 16.28 -18.22
C ARG A 250 -4.04 15.06 -18.60
N ASN A 251 -4.55 14.36 -17.59
CA ASN A 251 -5.45 13.23 -17.82
C ASN A 251 -6.74 13.69 -18.53
N VAL A 252 -7.07 13.05 -19.64
CA VAL A 252 -8.24 13.43 -20.46
C VAL A 252 -9.53 12.72 -20.07
N ALA A 253 -9.46 11.69 -19.20
CA ALA A 253 -10.61 10.91 -18.79
C ALA A 253 -11.58 11.72 -17.92
N ALA A 254 -12.50 12.44 -18.57
CA ALA A 254 -13.56 13.20 -17.92
C ALA A 254 -14.74 12.28 -17.57
N VAL A 255 -14.52 11.36 -16.65
CA VAL A 255 -15.51 10.38 -16.18
C VAL A 255 -15.73 10.51 -14.67
N PRO A 256 -16.88 10.06 -14.12
CA PRO A 256 -17.07 10.01 -12.67
C PRO A 256 -16.08 9.04 -12.01
N VAL A 257 -15.72 9.30 -10.76
CA VAL A 257 -14.99 8.31 -9.94
C VAL A 257 -15.83 7.06 -9.81
N SER A 258 -15.23 5.90 -10.12
CA SER A 258 -15.92 4.61 -9.95
C SER A 258 -16.20 4.36 -8.47
N THR A 259 -17.36 3.81 -8.19
CA THR A 259 -17.76 3.33 -6.85
C THR A 259 -17.35 1.87 -6.61
N SER A 260 -16.76 1.21 -7.61
CA SER A 260 -16.15 -0.11 -7.42
C SER A 260 -14.89 0.02 -6.56
N GLY A 261 -14.58 -0.98 -5.75
CA GLY A 261 -13.35 -0.99 -4.95
C GLY A 261 -12.05 -1.03 -5.77
N TYR A 262 -12.17 -1.13 -7.11
CA TYR A 262 -11.05 -1.25 -8.05
C TYR A 262 -10.89 -0.05 -8.99
N GLY A 263 -11.73 0.98 -8.87
CA GLY A 263 -11.74 2.07 -9.85
C GLY A 263 -12.34 1.63 -11.19
N MET A 264 -11.70 1.97 -12.31
CA MET A 264 -12.06 1.50 -13.66
C MET A 264 -13.44 1.98 -14.15
N SER A 265 -13.60 3.30 -14.26
CA SER A 265 -14.82 3.90 -14.83
C SER A 265 -14.93 3.60 -16.34
N SER A 266 -16.09 3.13 -16.79
CA SER A 266 -16.33 2.80 -18.19
C SER A 266 -16.22 4.02 -19.10
N VAL A 267 -15.60 3.85 -20.26
CA VAL A 267 -15.38 4.86 -21.29
C VAL A 267 -15.84 4.31 -22.64
N SER A 268 -16.45 5.15 -23.48
CA SER A 268 -16.70 4.78 -24.88
C SER A 268 -15.50 5.13 -25.76
N LEU A 269 -15.30 4.38 -26.86
CA LEU A 269 -14.25 4.70 -27.81
C LEU A 269 -14.45 6.09 -28.45
N GLU A 270 -15.71 6.48 -28.70
CA GLU A 270 -16.06 7.81 -29.21
C GLU A 270 -15.58 8.92 -28.26
N SER A 271 -15.65 8.69 -26.95
CA SER A 271 -15.11 9.64 -25.95
C SER A 271 -13.60 9.76 -26.07
N VAL A 272 -12.88 8.64 -26.19
CA VAL A 272 -11.42 8.66 -26.34
C VAL A 272 -11.00 9.34 -27.66
N ILE A 273 -11.74 9.08 -28.75
CA ILE A 273 -11.54 9.76 -30.06
C ILE A 273 -11.77 11.27 -29.91
N GLN A 274 -12.80 11.69 -29.17
CA GLN A 274 -13.09 13.12 -28.94
C GLN A 274 -12.02 13.78 -28.09
N TRP A 275 -11.46 13.10 -27.10
CA TRP A 275 -10.38 13.61 -26.26
C TRP A 275 -9.04 13.68 -26.99
N ASP A 276 -8.83 12.86 -28.00
CA ASP A 276 -7.64 12.77 -28.87
C ASP A 276 -6.32 12.90 -28.10
N PRO A 277 -6.03 12.00 -27.14
CA PRO A 277 -4.85 12.10 -26.28
C PRO A 277 -3.54 12.02 -27.08
N GLU A 278 -2.51 12.74 -26.59
CA GLU A 278 -1.15 12.69 -27.12
C GLU A 278 -0.40 11.44 -26.72
N VAL A 279 -0.77 10.84 -25.59
CA VAL A 279 -0.16 9.64 -25.04
C VAL A 279 -1.26 8.73 -24.52
N ILE A 280 -1.11 7.44 -24.75
CA ILE A 280 -1.91 6.39 -24.09
C ILE A 280 -0.95 5.51 -23.28
N ILE A 281 -1.28 5.30 -22.00
CA ILE A 281 -0.63 4.28 -21.16
C ILE A 281 -1.66 3.20 -20.90
N ALA A 282 -1.39 1.97 -21.33
CA ALA A 282 -2.23 0.82 -21.11
C ALA A 282 -1.73 0.04 -19.87
N TRP A 283 -2.64 -0.28 -18.94
CA TRP A 283 -2.31 -1.13 -17.83
C TRP A 283 -2.13 -2.58 -18.28
N ASP A 284 -0.99 -3.17 -17.94
CA ASP A 284 -0.66 -4.56 -18.25
C ASP A 284 -1.02 -5.47 -17.08
N ASP A 285 -2.28 -5.87 -17.01
CA ASP A 285 -2.79 -6.83 -16.04
C ASP A 285 -3.52 -7.95 -16.79
N VAL A 286 -3.22 -9.19 -16.49
CA VAL A 286 -3.73 -10.38 -17.23
C VAL A 286 -5.25 -10.49 -17.24
N ILE A 287 -5.93 -9.90 -16.27
CA ILE A 287 -7.40 -10.01 -16.11
C ILE A 287 -8.10 -8.68 -16.41
N ARG A 288 -7.50 -7.57 -16.00
CA ARG A 288 -8.12 -6.23 -15.98
C ARG A 288 -7.48 -5.23 -16.91
N GLY A 289 -6.45 -5.63 -17.64
CA GLY A 289 -5.65 -4.80 -18.55
C GLY A 289 -5.32 -5.51 -19.85
N GLY A 290 -4.13 -5.23 -20.42
CA GLY A 290 -3.61 -5.87 -21.62
C GLY A 290 -4.19 -5.36 -22.94
N ALA A 291 -4.73 -4.13 -22.95
CA ALA A 291 -5.33 -3.55 -24.15
C ALA A 291 -4.33 -2.93 -25.14
N ASP A 292 -3.06 -2.91 -24.83
CA ASP A 292 -2.03 -2.21 -25.59
C ASP A 292 -1.92 -2.71 -27.05
N GLU A 293 -2.01 -4.03 -27.29
CA GLU A 293 -1.99 -4.61 -28.63
C GLU A 293 -3.23 -4.20 -29.41
N ILE A 294 -4.43 -4.30 -28.83
CA ILE A 294 -5.67 -3.93 -29.53
C ILE A 294 -5.69 -2.43 -29.84
N ILE A 295 -5.20 -1.58 -28.92
CA ILE A 295 -5.11 -0.14 -29.14
C ILE A 295 -4.16 0.19 -30.31
N ARG A 296 -3.00 -0.49 -30.39
CA ARG A 296 -2.00 -0.26 -31.45
C ARG A 296 -2.40 -0.80 -32.81
N THR A 297 -3.20 -1.86 -32.87
CA THR A 297 -3.46 -2.60 -34.12
C THR A 297 -4.86 -2.41 -34.68
N SER A 298 -5.85 -2.02 -33.85
CA SER A 298 -7.23 -1.84 -34.30
C SER A 298 -7.38 -0.61 -35.22
N PRO A 299 -8.06 -0.76 -36.36
CA PRO A 299 -8.42 0.38 -37.22
C PRO A 299 -9.25 1.45 -36.51
N ASP A 300 -10.10 1.06 -35.54
CA ASP A 300 -10.98 1.97 -34.82
C ASP A 300 -10.21 2.93 -33.92
N TRP A 301 -9.05 2.50 -33.39
CA TRP A 301 -8.15 3.31 -32.56
C TRP A 301 -7.18 4.16 -33.40
N SER A 302 -6.99 3.82 -34.69
CA SER A 302 -5.98 4.43 -35.57
C SER A 302 -6.17 5.92 -35.83
N VAL A 303 -7.36 6.46 -35.56
CA VAL A 303 -7.70 7.88 -35.72
C VAL A 303 -7.20 8.75 -34.55
N ILE A 304 -6.81 8.14 -33.43
CA ILE A 304 -6.36 8.83 -32.24
C ILE A 304 -4.90 9.25 -32.39
N ARG A 305 -4.57 10.48 -31.96
CA ARG A 305 -3.23 11.06 -32.09
C ARG A 305 -2.14 10.17 -31.52
N ALA A 306 -2.30 9.67 -30.28
CA ALA A 306 -1.33 8.79 -29.64
C ALA A 306 -1.00 7.54 -30.48
N VAL A 307 -2.00 6.96 -31.15
CA VAL A 307 -1.82 5.76 -32.00
C VAL A 307 -1.09 6.13 -33.28
N ARG A 308 -1.50 7.22 -33.95
CA ARG A 308 -0.83 7.71 -35.18
C ARG A 308 0.64 8.05 -34.94
N ASP A 309 0.94 8.63 -33.77
CA ASP A 309 2.28 9.09 -33.42
C ASP A 309 3.13 7.97 -32.76
N GLY A 310 2.56 6.76 -32.58
CA GLY A 310 3.23 5.62 -31.97
C GLY A 310 3.51 5.81 -30.48
N ARG A 311 2.70 6.63 -29.78
CA ARG A 311 2.83 6.95 -28.36
C ARG A 311 1.83 6.17 -27.50
N VAL A 312 1.75 4.88 -27.71
CA VAL A 312 0.97 3.93 -26.90
C VAL A 312 1.94 3.04 -26.15
N TYR A 313 1.92 3.10 -24.84
CA TYR A 313 2.88 2.44 -23.97
C TYR A 313 2.19 1.47 -23.04
N THR A 314 2.84 0.34 -22.80
CA THR A 314 2.44 -0.64 -21.81
C THR A 314 3.06 -0.24 -20.48
N MET A 315 2.27 -0.10 -19.43
CA MET A 315 2.77 0.20 -18.08
C MET A 315 3.46 -1.04 -17.50
N PRO A 316 4.74 -0.95 -17.10
CA PRO A 316 5.41 -2.07 -16.46
C PRO A 316 4.67 -2.52 -15.19
N ASN A 317 4.55 -3.85 -14.97
CA ASN A 317 3.68 -4.44 -13.96
C ASN A 317 4.32 -5.62 -13.19
N ALA A 318 5.63 -5.75 -13.14
CA ALA A 318 6.29 -6.81 -12.37
C ALA A 318 7.32 -6.23 -11.37
N PRO A 319 7.26 -6.57 -10.06
CA PRO A 319 6.24 -7.39 -9.40
C PRO A 319 4.93 -6.62 -9.15
N PHE A 320 4.91 -5.30 -9.34
CA PHE A 320 3.74 -4.42 -9.17
C PHE A 320 3.66 -3.40 -10.29
N ALA A 321 2.44 -2.94 -10.58
CA ALA A 321 2.23 -1.84 -11.51
C ALA A 321 2.96 -0.58 -11.04
N TRP A 322 3.79 0.01 -11.93
CA TRP A 322 4.65 1.12 -11.51
C TRP A 322 3.89 2.39 -11.16
N CYS A 323 2.73 2.64 -11.76
CA CYS A 323 2.01 3.89 -11.54
C CYS A 323 0.89 3.81 -10.51
N ASP A 324 0.38 2.60 -10.19
CA ASP A 324 -0.93 2.52 -9.57
C ASP A 324 -1.11 1.39 -8.56
N ARG A 325 -1.14 0.12 -8.99
CA ARG A 325 -1.63 -1.01 -8.17
C ARG A 325 -0.51 -1.93 -7.70
N PRO A 326 -0.36 -2.09 -6.36
CA PRO A 326 -1.01 -1.30 -5.33
C PRO A 326 -0.47 0.13 -5.30
N PRO A 327 -1.24 1.12 -4.80
CA PRO A 327 -0.84 2.54 -4.82
C PRO A 327 0.22 2.87 -3.74
N GLY A 328 1.37 2.20 -3.84
CA GLY A 328 2.49 2.22 -2.89
C GLY A 328 3.71 2.99 -3.37
N VAL A 329 4.86 2.60 -2.86
CA VAL A 329 6.18 3.20 -3.19
C VAL A 329 6.59 2.95 -4.65
N ASN A 330 6.11 1.89 -5.28
CA ASN A 330 6.27 1.61 -6.71
C ASN A 330 5.91 2.81 -7.58
N ARG A 331 4.97 3.66 -7.14
CA ARG A 331 4.58 4.89 -7.84
C ARG A 331 5.71 5.91 -8.00
N PHE A 332 6.76 5.85 -7.19
CA PHE A 332 7.92 6.74 -7.38
C PHE A 332 8.77 6.32 -8.58
N LEU A 333 8.89 5.02 -8.87
CA LEU A 333 9.48 4.57 -10.13
C LEU A 333 8.61 4.96 -11.32
N GLY A 334 7.29 4.76 -11.20
CA GLY A 334 6.31 5.19 -12.21
C GLY A 334 6.32 6.71 -12.44
N LEU A 335 6.51 7.50 -11.38
CA LEU A 335 6.60 8.96 -11.47
C LEU A 335 7.79 9.40 -12.34
N GLN A 336 8.98 8.82 -12.13
CA GLN A 336 10.16 9.08 -12.97
C GLN A 336 9.92 8.63 -14.41
N TRP A 337 9.39 7.43 -14.59
CA TRP A 337 9.12 6.84 -15.90
C TRP A 337 8.17 7.72 -16.72
N VAL A 338 7.05 8.15 -16.13
CA VAL A 338 6.07 9.01 -16.81
C VAL A 338 6.65 10.39 -17.09
N ALA A 339 7.34 11.02 -16.13
CA ALA A 339 7.94 12.33 -16.32
C ALA A 339 9.01 12.33 -17.44
N ASN A 340 9.88 11.31 -17.45
CA ASN A 340 10.89 11.12 -18.48
C ASN A 340 10.24 10.93 -19.87
N MET A 341 9.15 10.16 -19.94
CA MET A 341 8.38 9.90 -21.16
C MET A 341 7.70 11.16 -21.70
N LEU A 342 7.05 11.94 -20.82
CA LEU A 342 6.26 13.08 -21.25
C LEU A 342 7.13 14.31 -21.55
N TYR A 343 8.23 14.48 -20.81
CA TYR A 343 9.06 15.70 -20.81
C TYR A 343 10.56 15.39 -20.85
N PRO A 344 11.05 14.63 -21.86
CA PRO A 344 12.46 14.22 -21.92
C PRO A 344 13.45 15.39 -21.97
N ASP A 345 13.03 16.57 -22.45
CA ASP A 345 13.86 17.78 -22.47
C ASP A 345 13.95 18.48 -21.10
N ARG A 346 13.09 18.12 -20.13
CA ARG A 346 13.04 18.69 -18.79
C ARG A 346 13.46 17.71 -17.71
N TYR A 347 13.17 16.43 -17.91
CA TYR A 347 13.49 15.34 -16.98
C TYR A 347 14.09 14.18 -17.79
N ASP A 348 15.41 14.16 -17.90
CA ASP A 348 16.17 13.13 -18.62
C ASP A 348 17.00 12.32 -17.63
N VAL A 349 16.54 11.11 -17.31
CA VAL A 349 17.21 10.16 -16.43
C VAL A 349 17.44 8.84 -17.16
N ASP A 350 18.51 8.13 -16.83
CA ASP A 350 18.73 6.77 -17.33
C ASP A 350 17.78 5.80 -16.63
N MET A 351 16.66 5.50 -17.31
CA MET A 351 15.65 4.62 -16.75
C MET A 351 16.13 3.19 -16.51
N VAL A 352 17.14 2.69 -17.23
CA VAL A 352 17.71 1.37 -16.96
C VAL A 352 18.40 1.37 -15.60
N GLU A 353 19.21 2.37 -15.32
CA GLU A 353 19.89 2.51 -14.03
C GLU A 353 18.88 2.81 -12.89
N GLU A 354 17.84 3.61 -13.13
CA GLU A 354 16.82 3.89 -12.11
C GLU A 354 15.97 2.66 -11.77
N VAL A 355 15.61 1.84 -12.74
CA VAL A 355 14.92 0.56 -12.50
C VAL A 355 15.79 -0.37 -11.66
N LYS A 356 17.06 -0.57 -12.02
CA LYS A 356 18.02 -1.38 -11.26
C LYS A 356 18.16 -0.89 -9.81
N ARG A 357 18.32 0.42 -9.65
CA ARG A 357 18.46 1.06 -8.34
C ARG A 357 17.20 0.87 -7.48
N PHE A 358 16.02 1.04 -8.06
CA PHE A 358 14.75 0.87 -7.36
C PHE A 358 14.57 -0.58 -6.92
N TYR A 359 14.78 -1.56 -7.81
CA TYR A 359 14.61 -2.98 -7.50
C TYR A 359 15.59 -3.46 -6.42
N SER A 360 16.86 -3.07 -6.51
CA SER A 360 17.86 -3.35 -5.48
C SER A 360 17.48 -2.73 -4.12
N LEU A 361 17.02 -1.47 -4.12
CA LEU A 361 16.68 -0.76 -2.89
C LEU A 361 15.38 -1.25 -2.26
N LEU A 362 14.32 -1.44 -3.04
CA LEU A 362 12.97 -1.70 -2.53
C LEU A 362 12.60 -3.19 -2.50
N TYR A 363 13.05 -3.94 -3.50
CA TYR A 363 12.66 -5.33 -3.69
C TYR A 363 13.77 -6.33 -3.38
N TRP A 364 14.95 -5.85 -2.92
CA TRP A 364 16.11 -6.70 -2.60
C TRP A 364 16.57 -7.56 -3.80
N CYS A 365 16.29 -7.10 -5.01
CA CYS A 365 16.55 -7.82 -6.23
C CYS A 365 17.51 -7.01 -7.12
N ASP A 366 18.71 -7.55 -7.31
CA ASP A 366 19.68 -6.97 -8.24
C ASP A 366 19.42 -7.53 -9.64
N ILE A 367 18.88 -6.70 -10.53
CA ILE A 367 18.53 -7.06 -11.89
C ILE A 367 19.61 -6.58 -12.88
N THR A 368 19.72 -7.28 -14.01
CA THR A 368 20.62 -6.92 -15.10
C THR A 368 20.03 -5.79 -15.97
N ASP A 369 20.88 -5.18 -16.80
CA ASP A 369 20.44 -4.20 -17.81
C ASP A 369 19.40 -4.77 -18.76
N ASP A 370 19.54 -6.04 -19.16
CA ASP A 370 18.59 -6.68 -20.06
C ASP A 370 17.23 -6.89 -19.38
N GLN A 371 17.20 -7.33 -18.13
CA GLN A 371 15.96 -7.43 -17.35
C GLN A 371 15.31 -6.06 -17.15
N ALA A 372 16.09 -5.01 -16.88
CA ALA A 372 15.54 -3.66 -16.76
C ALA A 372 14.96 -3.16 -18.09
N LYS A 373 15.59 -3.47 -19.22
CA LYS A 373 15.07 -3.16 -20.56
C LYS A 373 13.81 -3.95 -20.90
N ASP A 374 13.75 -5.21 -20.51
CA ASP A 374 12.57 -6.06 -20.68
C ASP A 374 11.38 -5.51 -19.88
N LEU A 375 11.60 -5.06 -18.63
CA LEU A 375 10.58 -4.39 -17.82
C LEU A 375 10.11 -3.07 -18.45
N LEU A 376 11.03 -2.28 -19.00
CA LEU A 376 10.70 -1.04 -19.72
C LEU A 376 9.92 -1.31 -21.02
N GLY A 377 10.09 -2.48 -21.63
CA GLY A 377 9.35 -2.93 -22.80
C GLY A 377 9.37 -1.93 -23.94
N ASN A 378 8.21 -1.62 -24.52
CA ASN A 378 8.07 -0.69 -25.63
C ASN A 378 8.33 0.78 -25.26
N SER A 379 8.63 1.05 -24.01
CA SER A 379 9.07 2.35 -23.53
C SER A 379 10.61 2.53 -23.55
N TYR A 380 11.35 1.56 -24.10
CA TYR A 380 12.79 1.65 -24.30
C TYR A 380 13.14 1.49 -25.79
N PRO A 381 14.05 2.30 -26.37
CA PRO A 381 14.83 3.41 -25.79
C PRO A 381 13.98 4.62 -25.41
N PRO A 382 14.49 5.42 -24.44
CA PRO A 382 13.72 6.54 -23.89
C PRO A 382 13.29 7.51 -25.00
N TYR A 383 12.14 8.06 -24.78
CA TYR A 383 11.43 8.99 -25.65
C TYR A 383 12.26 10.22 -26.00
N GLY A 384 12.10 10.76 -27.19
CA GLY A 384 12.61 12.06 -27.57
C GLY A 384 14.00 12.11 -28.22
N LYS A 385 14.76 11.01 -28.24
CA LYS A 385 15.94 10.92 -29.14
C LYS A 385 15.52 10.36 -30.51
N ARG A 386 14.71 11.14 -31.23
CA ARG A 386 14.44 10.94 -32.65
C ARG A 386 15.19 11.98 -33.47
#